data_eec2f8723c14d477d64033ca81d301e3
#
_entry.id   eec2f8723c14d477d64033ca81d301e3
#
_cell.length_a   1.000
_cell.length_b   1.000
_cell.length_c   1.000
_cell.angle_alpha   90.00
_cell.angle_beta   90.00
_cell.angle_gamma   90.00
#
_symmetry.space_group_name_H-M   'P 1'
#
loop_
_entity.id
_entity.type
_entity.pdbx_description
1 polymer ?
#
loop_
_entity_poly.entity_id
_entity_poly.type
_entity_poly.pdbx_seq_one_letter_code
_entity_poly.pdbx_strand_id
1 'polypeptide(L)'
;MAHILLGVTGSIAAFKACHLASDWSKQGHEVRVAMTAAAQEFVTPLTFSSLTHTQTRMSMFAAQRNDGDVAHTPSDPLHINHVDDAKWADMLVIAPASADIIAKIACGIADDQLTSTVLAYSEGPKILCPAMNVHMYENAVTQRNLNTCRELGWTIVEPGSGMLACQDVGKGRMEEPTAIEAAVADLLRANQPAETLPLHGLHVLVTAGPTQEPLDPVRYLTNHSTGKMGYAIAEQARDMGADVTLVSGPVTLSAPRGIDTVHVTTAQQMFNAVQEHFTQADLTIMAAAVGDFRPIEQSSEKIKKNGRVNIDLRLTSNPDILAWAGVHKTAGQTLCGFAMETQDLESNAAKKLTSKHCSMLVANNLNTPGAGFAVDTNVVTVLKPGETTDEPIIEHWNKMSKQELAERILTELAALRNTESAESQAS
;
A
#
# COMPACT_ATOMS: atom_id res chain seq x y z
N MET A 1 4.08 13.11 0.73
CA MET A 1 5.36 13.72 0.27
C MET A 1 6.31 13.67 1.43
N ALA A 2 7.52 13.10 1.26
CA ALA A 2 8.52 12.96 2.31
C ALA A 2 9.91 13.35 1.77
N HIS A 3 10.81 13.73 2.67
CA HIS A 3 12.21 14.02 2.38
C HIS A 3 13.05 12.77 2.61
N ILE A 4 13.57 12.16 1.56
CA ILE A 4 14.36 10.93 1.63
C ILE A 4 15.82 11.23 1.38
N LEU A 5 16.69 10.89 2.35
CA LEU A 5 18.13 10.91 2.15
C LEU A 5 18.62 9.51 1.77
N LEU A 6 19.11 9.37 0.55
CA LEU A 6 19.65 8.12 0.02
C LEU A 6 21.18 8.13 0.08
N GLY A 7 21.73 7.27 0.91
CA GLY A 7 23.17 7.00 0.98
C GLY A 7 23.55 5.88 0.02
N VAL A 8 24.50 6.14 -0.87
CA VAL A 8 24.98 5.16 -1.85
C VAL A 8 26.44 4.82 -1.58
N THR A 9 26.74 3.52 -1.43
CA THR A 9 28.08 3.06 -1.07
C THR A 9 28.68 2.16 -2.15
N GLY A 10 29.98 1.82 -2.02
CA GLY A 10 30.76 1.11 -3.02
C GLY A 10 30.31 -0.35 -3.19
N SER A 11 29.39 -0.58 -4.09
CA SER A 11 28.92 -1.91 -4.52
C SER A 11 28.44 -1.83 -5.97
N ILE A 12 28.58 -2.92 -6.71
CA ILE A 12 27.99 -3.04 -8.06
C ILE A 12 26.47 -2.78 -8.02
N ALA A 13 25.79 -3.04 -6.90
CA ALA A 13 24.36 -2.79 -6.74
C ALA A 13 23.99 -1.27 -6.72
N ALA A 14 24.96 -0.34 -6.78
CA ALA A 14 24.70 1.09 -6.86
C ALA A 14 23.80 1.49 -8.06
N PHE A 15 23.80 0.71 -9.16
CA PHE A 15 22.90 0.95 -10.28
C PHE A 15 21.41 0.80 -9.87
N LYS A 16 21.10 -0.09 -8.92
CA LYS A 16 19.72 -0.24 -8.39
C LYS A 16 19.28 0.98 -7.58
N ALA A 17 20.21 1.67 -6.93
CA ALA A 17 19.90 2.93 -6.24
C ALA A 17 19.41 4.02 -7.19
N CYS A 18 19.82 3.98 -8.47
CA CYS A 18 19.29 4.90 -9.48
C CYS A 18 17.78 4.68 -9.72
N HIS A 19 17.31 3.43 -9.69
CA HIS A 19 15.88 3.13 -9.79
C HIS A 19 15.14 3.68 -8.58
N LEU A 20 15.61 3.43 -7.36
CA LEU A 20 15.02 3.97 -6.14
C LEU A 20 14.92 5.50 -6.19
N ALA A 21 16.02 6.19 -6.54
CA ALA A 21 16.04 7.65 -6.64
C ALA A 21 15.05 8.19 -7.67
N SER A 22 14.96 7.55 -8.85
CA SER A 22 14.02 7.91 -9.91
C SER A 22 12.57 7.68 -9.51
N ASP A 23 12.28 6.53 -8.90
CA ASP A 23 10.92 6.12 -8.64
C ASP A 23 10.32 6.91 -7.45
N TRP A 24 11.10 7.17 -6.39
CA TRP A 24 10.68 8.07 -5.31
C TRP A 24 10.46 9.51 -5.80
N SER A 25 11.32 10.03 -6.69
CA SER A 25 11.13 11.36 -7.29
C SER A 25 9.84 11.43 -8.12
N LYS A 26 9.50 10.38 -8.91
CA LYS A 26 8.25 10.29 -9.66
C LYS A 26 7.02 10.17 -8.77
N GLN A 27 7.17 9.53 -7.58
CA GLN A 27 6.12 9.43 -6.56
C GLN A 27 5.90 10.74 -5.81
N GLY A 28 6.68 11.79 -6.10
CA GLY A 28 6.54 13.12 -5.50
C GLY A 28 7.30 13.29 -4.18
N HIS A 29 8.22 12.38 -3.85
CA HIS A 29 9.15 12.58 -2.73
C HIS A 29 10.29 13.52 -3.14
N GLU A 30 10.81 14.31 -2.21
CA GLU A 30 12.08 14.99 -2.39
C GLU A 30 13.22 14.05 -2.01
N VAL A 31 14.16 13.84 -2.94
CA VAL A 31 15.27 12.89 -2.74
C VAL A 31 16.59 13.64 -2.80
N ARG A 32 17.40 13.54 -1.74
CA ARG A 32 18.81 13.93 -1.74
C ARG A 32 19.69 12.69 -1.70
N VAL A 33 20.82 12.74 -2.41
CA VAL A 33 21.74 11.61 -2.50
C VAL A 33 23.09 11.98 -1.96
N ALA A 34 23.61 11.16 -1.03
CA ALA A 34 24.98 11.24 -0.52
C ALA A 34 25.77 10.00 -0.95
N MET A 35 26.92 10.20 -1.58
CA MET A 35 27.74 9.12 -2.13
C MET A 35 29.09 9.04 -1.42
N THR A 36 29.50 7.81 -1.07
CA THR A 36 30.89 7.55 -0.71
C THR A 36 31.83 7.66 -1.92
N ALA A 37 33.12 7.88 -1.71
CA ALA A 37 34.10 7.88 -2.80
C ALA A 37 34.07 6.57 -3.59
N ALA A 38 33.93 5.43 -2.90
CA ALA A 38 33.84 4.11 -3.55
C ALA A 38 32.58 3.94 -4.39
N ALA A 39 31.48 4.62 -4.07
CA ALA A 39 30.24 4.55 -4.88
C ALA A 39 30.43 5.22 -6.24
N GLN A 40 31.24 6.27 -6.31
CA GLN A 40 31.49 7.03 -7.54
C GLN A 40 32.24 6.23 -8.62
N GLU A 41 32.90 5.15 -8.23
CA GLU A 41 33.55 4.20 -9.17
C GLU A 41 32.52 3.34 -9.94
N PHE A 42 31.28 3.21 -9.41
CA PHE A 42 30.22 2.42 -10.03
C PHE A 42 29.17 3.26 -10.76
N VAL A 43 28.81 4.42 -10.19
CA VAL A 43 27.82 5.33 -10.77
C VAL A 43 28.29 6.77 -10.54
N THR A 44 28.15 7.62 -11.53
CA THR A 44 28.58 9.01 -11.39
C THR A 44 27.58 9.85 -10.59
N PRO A 45 28.04 10.86 -9.83
CA PRO A 45 27.15 11.80 -9.13
C PRO A 45 26.17 12.51 -10.05
N LEU A 46 26.57 12.77 -11.31
CA LEU A 46 25.71 13.40 -12.31
C LEU A 46 24.43 12.58 -12.59
N THR A 47 24.54 11.25 -12.57
CA THR A 47 23.38 10.37 -12.75
C THR A 47 22.30 10.65 -11.69
N PHE A 48 22.68 10.66 -10.42
CA PHE A 48 21.74 10.94 -9.35
C PHE A 48 21.20 12.38 -9.38
N SER A 49 22.07 13.37 -9.61
CA SER A 49 21.63 14.76 -9.72
C SER A 49 20.61 14.96 -10.84
N SER A 50 20.75 14.23 -11.96
CA SER A 50 19.80 14.29 -13.07
C SER A 50 18.46 13.60 -12.75
N LEU A 51 18.47 12.54 -11.94
CA LEU A 51 17.26 11.79 -11.56
C LEU A 51 16.44 12.49 -10.46
N THR A 52 17.13 13.13 -9.53
CA THR A 52 16.49 13.74 -8.34
C THR A 52 16.31 15.26 -8.48
N HIS A 53 16.90 15.88 -9.50
CA HIS A 53 16.97 17.34 -9.68
C HIS A 53 17.59 18.07 -8.47
N THR A 54 18.40 17.36 -7.67
CA THR A 54 19.13 17.88 -6.51
C THR A 54 20.63 17.62 -6.67
N GLN A 55 21.46 18.45 -6.05
CA GLN A 55 22.91 18.24 -6.10
C GLN A 55 23.30 17.04 -5.26
N THR A 56 23.98 16.06 -5.84
CA THR A 56 24.53 14.89 -5.13
C THR A 56 25.65 15.32 -4.16
N ARG A 57 25.58 14.88 -2.91
CA ARG A 57 26.56 15.19 -1.85
C ARG A 57 27.73 14.20 -1.90
N MET A 58 28.94 14.71 -2.06
CA MET A 58 30.17 13.89 -2.16
C MET A 58 31.22 14.24 -1.10
N SER A 59 31.17 15.46 -0.55
CA SER A 59 32.18 15.96 0.36
C SER A 59 31.56 16.92 1.37
N MET A 60 32.03 16.85 2.63
CA MET A 60 31.65 17.76 3.70
C MET A 60 32.04 19.22 3.39
N PHE A 61 33.04 19.43 2.56
CA PHE A 61 33.66 20.72 2.29
C PHE A 61 33.37 21.27 0.88
N ALA A 62 32.52 20.61 0.10
CA ALA A 62 32.26 21.00 -1.29
C ALA A 62 31.58 22.37 -1.44
N ALA A 63 30.83 22.81 -0.44
CA ALA A 63 30.20 24.14 -0.42
C ALA A 63 31.20 25.30 -0.35
N GLN A 64 32.47 25.04 0.00
CA GLN A 64 33.52 26.05 0.07
C GLN A 64 34.34 26.20 -1.23
N ARG A 65 34.04 25.39 -2.27
CA ARG A 65 34.80 25.33 -3.52
C ARG A 65 33.97 25.64 -4.78
N ASN A 66 32.90 26.38 -4.68
CA ASN A 66 32.25 26.87 -5.90
C ASN A 66 33.13 27.98 -6.54
N ASP A 67 33.92 27.56 -7.48
CA ASP A 67 34.54 28.46 -8.50
C ASP A 67 33.40 29.09 -9.27
N GLY A 68 33.17 30.37 -9.06
CA GLY A 68 32.38 31.24 -9.95
C GLY A 68 30.94 31.56 -9.42
N ASP A 69 30.82 32.80 -8.95
CA ASP A 69 29.60 33.59 -8.91
C ASP A 69 28.43 33.21 -7.99
N VAL A 70 28.66 33.15 -6.70
CA VAL A 70 27.81 33.91 -5.75
C VAL A 70 28.71 34.34 -4.58
N ALA A 71 28.95 35.62 -4.42
CA ALA A 71 29.63 36.19 -3.25
C ALA A 71 28.78 35.88 -2.03
N HIS A 72 29.23 34.92 -1.19
CA HIS A 72 28.69 34.76 0.16
C HIS A 72 28.92 36.06 0.90
N THR A 73 27.83 36.75 1.21
CA THR A 73 27.93 37.87 2.15
C THR A 73 28.25 37.31 3.52
N PRO A 74 29.06 38.01 4.37
CA PRO A 74 29.41 37.56 5.72
C PRO A 74 28.20 37.34 6.67
N SER A 75 27.02 37.64 6.21
CA SER A 75 25.74 37.48 6.91
C SER A 75 24.99 36.19 6.62
N ASP A 76 25.43 35.37 5.64
CA ASP A 76 24.77 34.09 5.32
C ASP A 76 25.16 33.05 6.37
N PRO A 77 24.18 32.30 6.94
CA PRO A 77 24.50 31.27 7.90
C PRO A 77 25.37 30.20 7.23
N LEU A 78 26.43 29.76 7.94
CA LEU A 78 27.29 28.67 7.51
C LEU A 78 26.47 27.42 7.35
N HIS A 79 26.25 26.99 6.10
CA HIS A 79 25.58 25.72 5.78
C HIS A 79 26.57 24.57 5.93
N ILE A 80 26.29 23.69 6.89
CA ILE A 80 27.05 22.47 7.14
C ILE A 80 26.28 21.31 6.54
N ASN A 81 26.61 20.93 5.32
CA ASN A 81 25.84 20.00 4.49
C ASN A 81 25.36 18.75 5.21
N HIS A 82 26.22 18.07 6.00
CA HIS A 82 25.84 16.83 6.68
C HIS A 82 24.84 17.05 7.82
N VAL A 83 24.87 18.22 8.49
CA VAL A 83 23.91 18.58 9.53
C VAL A 83 22.59 19.02 8.91
N ASP A 84 22.65 19.80 7.82
CA ASP A 84 21.46 20.28 7.12
C ASP A 84 20.70 19.14 6.47
N ASP A 85 21.41 18.18 5.82
CA ASP A 85 20.81 17.01 5.24
C ASP A 85 20.21 16.07 6.31
N ALA A 86 20.87 15.94 7.48
CA ALA A 86 20.35 15.14 8.58
C ALA A 86 19.06 15.72 9.19
N LYS A 87 18.95 17.05 9.30
CA LYS A 87 17.76 17.75 9.81
C LYS A 87 16.63 17.79 8.77
N TRP A 88 16.98 17.81 7.51
CA TRP A 88 16.02 17.90 6.41
C TRP A 88 15.30 16.56 6.17
N ALA A 89 15.98 15.43 6.40
CA ALA A 89 15.48 14.11 6.03
C ALA A 89 14.42 13.58 6.99
N ASP A 90 13.27 13.17 6.48
CA ASP A 90 12.25 12.40 7.21
C ASP A 90 12.62 10.92 7.27
N MET A 91 13.48 10.45 6.35
CA MET A 91 13.90 9.06 6.21
C MET A 91 15.35 8.98 5.73
N LEU A 92 16.13 8.09 6.33
CA LEU A 92 17.50 7.76 5.91
C LEU A 92 17.57 6.34 5.36
N VAL A 93 17.98 6.18 4.09
CA VAL A 93 18.13 4.90 3.41
C VAL A 93 19.55 4.73 2.93
N ILE A 94 20.22 3.66 3.31
CA ILE A 94 21.55 3.29 2.78
C ILE A 94 21.38 2.11 1.82
N ALA A 95 21.43 2.37 0.54
CA ALA A 95 21.23 1.39 -0.52
C ALA A 95 22.14 1.68 -1.75
N PRO A 96 23.06 0.78 -2.06
CA PRO A 96 23.50 -0.40 -1.32
C PRO A 96 24.26 -0.06 -0.04
N ALA A 97 24.17 -0.92 1.01
CA ALA A 97 25.00 -0.84 2.18
C ALA A 97 26.14 -1.88 2.11
N SER A 98 27.37 -1.42 1.88
CA SER A 98 28.57 -2.28 1.88
C SER A 98 28.95 -2.73 3.27
N ALA A 99 29.79 -3.77 3.40
CA ALA A 99 30.31 -4.19 4.70
C ALA A 99 31.09 -3.08 5.42
N ASP A 100 31.77 -2.20 4.67
CA ASP A 100 32.50 -1.04 5.18
C ASP A 100 31.55 -0.05 5.87
N ILE A 101 30.48 0.40 5.17
CA ILE A 101 29.53 1.35 5.75
C ILE A 101 28.81 0.78 6.97
N ILE A 102 28.43 -0.51 6.93
CA ILE A 102 27.79 -1.19 8.07
C ILE A 102 28.73 -1.19 9.29
N ALA A 103 30.01 -1.48 9.08
CA ALA A 103 31.01 -1.45 10.15
C ALA A 103 31.21 -0.03 10.70
N LYS A 104 31.29 0.99 9.83
CA LYS A 104 31.40 2.39 10.23
C LYS A 104 30.21 2.85 11.06
N ILE A 105 28.99 2.55 10.61
CA ILE A 105 27.75 2.89 11.34
C ILE A 105 27.74 2.19 12.71
N ALA A 106 28.04 0.90 12.76
CA ALA A 106 28.06 0.12 14.00
C ALA A 106 29.09 0.64 15.03
N CYS A 107 30.18 1.27 14.56
CA CYS A 107 31.25 1.81 15.40
C CYS A 107 31.18 3.32 15.58
N GLY A 108 30.24 4.03 14.97
CA GLY A 108 30.12 5.49 15.05
C GLY A 108 31.24 6.25 14.35
N ILE A 109 31.83 5.70 13.26
CA ILE A 109 32.88 6.35 12.49
C ILE A 109 32.24 7.35 11.52
N ALA A 110 32.69 8.59 11.56
CA ALA A 110 32.19 9.70 10.74
C ALA A 110 33.36 10.38 10.00
N ASP A 111 33.89 9.68 8.97
CA ASP A 111 35.09 10.09 8.24
C ASP A 111 34.81 10.64 6.83
N ASP A 112 33.55 10.61 6.40
CA ASP A 112 33.08 11.19 5.12
C ASP A 112 31.72 11.90 5.28
N GLN A 113 31.22 12.49 4.16
CA GLN A 113 29.93 13.18 4.15
C GLN A 113 28.77 12.27 4.59
N LEU A 114 28.71 11.04 4.08
CA LEU A 114 27.60 10.11 4.36
C LEU A 114 27.62 9.67 5.84
N THR A 115 28.76 9.22 6.32
CA THR A 115 28.91 8.75 7.71
C THR A 115 28.70 9.85 8.73
N SER A 116 29.14 11.08 8.41
CA SER A 116 28.88 12.27 9.24
C SER A 116 27.38 12.61 9.27
N THR A 117 26.69 12.51 8.12
CA THR A 117 25.22 12.71 8.07
C THR A 117 24.50 11.63 8.86
N VAL A 118 24.92 10.37 8.72
CA VAL A 118 24.34 9.24 9.49
C VAL A 118 24.45 9.49 10.99
N LEU A 119 25.61 9.95 11.47
CA LEU A 119 25.83 10.21 12.89
C LEU A 119 25.04 11.43 13.40
N ALA A 120 24.81 12.43 12.54
CA ALA A 120 24.00 13.61 12.84
C ALA A 120 22.48 13.35 12.76
N TYR A 121 22.04 12.26 12.09
CA TYR A 121 20.64 11.93 11.94
C TYR A 121 20.10 11.27 13.22
N SER A 122 19.34 12.02 14.00
CA SER A 122 18.85 11.60 15.32
C SER A 122 17.39 11.19 15.33
N GLU A 123 16.57 11.70 14.43
CA GLU A 123 15.13 11.54 14.43
C GLU A 123 14.67 10.91 13.11
N GLY A 124 13.72 9.98 13.21
CA GLY A 124 13.12 9.31 12.07
C GLY A 124 13.70 7.92 11.75
N PRO A 125 13.00 7.21 10.84
CA PRO A 125 13.33 5.85 10.48
C PRO A 125 14.60 5.74 9.63
N LYS A 126 15.31 4.62 9.81
CA LYS A 126 16.61 4.33 9.17
C LYS A 126 16.61 2.95 8.56
N ILE A 127 17.02 2.83 7.31
CA ILE A 127 17.08 1.55 6.58
C ILE A 127 18.50 1.28 6.08
N LEU A 128 18.96 0.04 6.26
CA LEU A 128 20.15 -0.52 5.62
C LEU A 128 19.75 -1.63 4.65
N CYS A 129 20.24 -1.55 3.40
CA CYS A 129 20.07 -2.56 2.36
C CYS A 129 21.42 -3.21 2.05
N PRO A 130 21.84 -4.28 2.77
CA PRO A 130 23.14 -4.89 2.59
C PRO A 130 23.36 -5.41 1.18
N ALA A 131 24.59 -5.21 0.64
CA ALA A 131 25.02 -5.70 -0.66
C ALA A 131 26.51 -6.02 -0.65
N MET A 132 26.84 -7.32 -0.65
CA MET A 132 28.23 -7.79 -0.62
C MET A 132 28.32 -9.26 -1.06
N ASN A 133 29.55 -9.78 -1.19
CA ASN A 133 29.77 -11.19 -1.40
C ASN A 133 29.20 -12.04 -0.25
N VAL A 134 28.77 -13.29 -0.53
CA VAL A 134 28.14 -14.18 0.45
C VAL A 134 29.04 -14.43 1.66
N HIS A 135 30.33 -14.67 1.47
CA HIS A 135 31.25 -14.91 2.57
C HIS A 135 31.48 -13.66 3.44
N MET A 136 31.41 -12.46 2.83
CA MET A 136 31.43 -11.21 3.59
C MET A 136 30.15 -11.04 4.39
N TYR A 137 28.98 -11.37 3.82
CA TYR A 137 27.70 -11.25 4.51
C TYR A 137 27.62 -12.23 5.69
N GLU A 138 28.00 -13.50 5.48
CA GLU A 138 27.97 -14.56 6.50
C GLU A 138 29.10 -14.43 7.54
N ASN A 139 30.08 -13.56 7.31
CA ASN A 139 31.16 -13.33 8.25
C ASN A 139 30.64 -12.87 9.62
N ALA A 140 31.12 -13.53 10.68
CA ALA A 140 30.68 -13.24 12.05
C ALA A 140 30.83 -11.77 12.44
N VAL A 141 31.85 -11.06 11.92
CA VAL A 141 32.04 -9.63 12.17
C VAL A 141 30.95 -8.81 11.50
N THR A 142 30.59 -9.13 10.25
CA THR A 142 29.50 -8.45 9.53
C THR A 142 28.17 -8.69 10.23
N GLN A 143 27.88 -9.93 10.63
CA GLN A 143 26.63 -10.26 11.34
C GLN A 143 26.54 -9.55 12.71
N ARG A 144 27.66 -9.48 13.45
CA ARG A 144 27.72 -8.69 14.68
C ARG A 144 27.42 -7.20 14.41
N ASN A 145 28.04 -6.62 13.40
CA ASN A 145 27.82 -5.20 13.06
C ASN A 145 26.36 -4.93 12.62
N LEU A 146 25.73 -5.85 11.86
CA LEU A 146 24.31 -5.77 11.51
C LEU A 146 23.42 -5.83 12.77
N ASN A 147 23.75 -6.71 13.73
CA ASN A 147 23.02 -6.78 15.00
C ASN A 147 23.17 -5.48 15.80
N THR A 148 24.36 -4.92 15.87
CA THR A 148 24.59 -3.60 16.50
C THR A 148 23.76 -2.52 15.78
N CYS A 149 23.70 -2.50 14.45
CA CYS A 149 22.86 -1.55 13.73
C CYS A 149 21.36 -1.73 14.08
N ARG A 150 20.86 -2.99 14.23
CA ARG A 150 19.48 -3.24 14.68
C ARG A 150 19.23 -2.68 16.09
N GLU A 151 20.16 -2.88 17.02
CA GLU A 151 20.11 -2.33 18.39
C GLU A 151 20.12 -0.79 18.38
N LEU A 152 20.78 -0.16 17.41
CA LEU A 152 20.78 1.28 17.17
C LEU A 152 19.55 1.80 16.40
N GLY A 153 18.53 0.94 16.18
CA GLY A 153 17.26 1.32 15.57
C GLY A 153 17.24 1.32 14.04
N TRP A 154 18.21 0.63 13.39
CA TRP A 154 18.18 0.45 11.94
C TRP A 154 17.29 -0.74 11.55
N THR A 155 16.41 -0.52 10.59
CA THR A 155 15.71 -1.61 9.90
C THR A 155 16.63 -2.18 8.82
N ILE A 156 16.84 -3.49 8.84
CA ILE A 156 17.66 -4.17 7.84
C ILE A 156 16.73 -4.82 6.81
N VAL A 157 16.80 -4.35 5.57
CA VAL A 157 16.17 -5.06 4.45
C VAL A 157 17.14 -6.17 4.03
N GLU A 158 16.81 -7.39 4.43
CA GLU A 158 17.69 -8.55 4.24
C GLU A 158 18.03 -8.74 2.76
N PRO A 159 19.30 -9.04 2.43
CA PRO A 159 19.69 -9.26 1.05
C PRO A 159 19.06 -10.55 0.50
N GLY A 160 18.68 -10.52 -0.77
CA GLY A 160 18.17 -11.67 -1.50
C GLY A 160 19.23 -12.76 -1.70
N SER A 161 18.76 -13.98 -1.98
CA SER A 161 19.59 -15.12 -2.34
C SER A 161 19.64 -15.30 -3.86
N GLY A 162 20.77 -15.68 -4.39
CA GLY A 162 20.94 -15.94 -5.83
C GLY A 162 22.39 -15.92 -6.28
N MET A 163 22.59 -15.93 -7.59
CA MET A 163 23.92 -15.79 -8.20
C MET A 163 24.40 -14.35 -8.02
N LEU A 164 25.57 -14.17 -7.43
CA LEU A 164 26.24 -12.90 -7.23
C LEU A 164 27.14 -12.54 -8.44
N ALA A 165 27.58 -11.30 -8.52
CA ALA A 165 28.47 -10.84 -9.61
C ALA A 165 29.81 -11.59 -9.66
N CYS A 166 30.24 -12.16 -8.53
CA CYS A 166 31.44 -13.03 -8.44
C CYS A 166 31.16 -14.50 -8.77
N GLN A 167 29.97 -14.84 -9.28
CA GLN A 167 29.49 -16.21 -9.60
C GLN A 167 29.23 -17.11 -8.37
N ASP A 168 29.42 -16.63 -7.16
CA ASP A 168 29.01 -17.36 -5.96
C ASP A 168 27.47 -17.37 -5.86
N VAL A 169 26.90 -18.42 -5.29
CA VAL A 169 25.47 -18.55 -5.03
C VAL A 169 25.22 -18.49 -3.53
N GLY A 170 24.40 -17.54 -3.12
CA GLY A 170 24.07 -17.37 -1.70
C GLY A 170 23.41 -16.05 -1.38
N LYS A 171 23.32 -15.74 -0.09
CA LYS A 171 22.72 -14.50 0.43
C LYS A 171 23.76 -13.37 0.38
N GLY A 172 23.39 -12.23 -0.20
CA GLY A 172 24.31 -11.08 -0.28
C GLY A 172 23.98 -10.10 -1.41
N ARG A 173 23.05 -10.45 -2.29
CA ARG A 173 22.53 -9.56 -3.33
C ARG A 173 21.58 -8.55 -2.70
N MET A 174 21.82 -7.24 -2.93
CA MET A 174 20.85 -6.21 -2.52
C MET A 174 19.45 -6.60 -3.00
N GLU A 175 18.48 -6.49 -2.12
CA GLU A 175 17.07 -6.77 -2.42
C GLU A 175 16.57 -5.94 -3.61
N GLU A 176 15.47 -6.35 -4.22
CA GLU A 176 14.93 -5.64 -5.38
C GLU A 176 14.37 -4.27 -4.98
N PRO A 177 14.48 -3.25 -5.85
CA PRO A 177 14.01 -1.90 -5.55
C PRO A 177 12.56 -1.85 -5.03
N THR A 178 11.65 -2.61 -5.62
CA THR A 178 10.24 -2.66 -5.21
C THR A 178 10.04 -3.11 -3.76
N ALA A 179 10.84 -4.06 -3.26
CA ALA A 179 10.76 -4.51 -1.87
C ALA A 179 11.35 -3.45 -0.90
N ILE A 180 12.40 -2.73 -1.33
CA ILE A 180 12.96 -1.62 -0.55
C ILE A 180 11.97 -0.47 -0.49
N GLU A 181 11.32 -0.13 -1.60
CA GLU A 181 10.26 0.90 -1.67
C GLU A 181 9.10 0.57 -0.73
N ALA A 182 8.64 -0.68 -0.71
CA ALA A 182 7.61 -1.12 0.22
C ALA A 182 8.04 -0.94 1.68
N ALA A 183 9.27 -1.32 2.04
CA ALA A 183 9.79 -1.16 3.40
C ALA A 183 9.92 0.33 3.80
N VAL A 184 10.34 1.20 2.87
CA VAL A 184 10.40 2.66 3.08
C VAL A 184 9.01 3.22 3.30
N ALA A 185 8.04 2.86 2.47
CA ALA A 185 6.66 3.31 2.59
C ALA A 185 6.04 2.89 3.93
N ASP A 186 6.26 1.62 4.35
CA ASP A 186 5.78 1.11 5.65
C ASP A 186 6.35 1.91 6.83
N LEU A 187 7.64 2.20 6.82
CA LEU A 187 8.29 2.95 7.89
C LEU A 187 7.90 4.43 7.90
N LEU A 188 7.75 5.06 6.73
CA LEU A 188 7.26 6.44 6.64
C LEU A 188 5.84 6.56 7.21
N ARG A 189 4.97 5.59 6.91
CA ARG A 189 3.61 5.53 7.48
C ARG A 189 3.63 5.35 9.00
N ALA A 190 4.41 4.38 9.48
CA ALA A 190 4.53 4.11 10.91
C ALA A 190 5.08 5.28 11.73
N ASN A 191 5.83 6.18 11.08
CA ASN A 191 6.44 7.35 11.73
C ASN A 191 5.60 8.64 11.62
N GLN A 192 4.47 8.61 10.86
CA GLN A 192 3.54 9.73 10.85
C GLN A 192 2.78 9.78 12.18
N PRO A 193 2.56 10.98 12.77
CA PRO A 193 1.66 11.10 13.90
C PRO A 193 0.29 10.58 13.52
N ALA A 194 -0.21 9.58 14.25
CA ALA A 194 -1.49 8.93 13.96
C ALA A 194 -2.63 9.94 13.79
N GLU A 195 -2.61 11.00 14.59
CA GLU A 195 -3.60 12.09 14.60
C GLU A 195 -3.66 12.90 13.29
N THR A 196 -2.62 12.84 12.44
CA THR A 196 -2.58 13.55 11.15
C THR A 196 -3.09 12.70 9.98
N LEU A 197 -3.38 11.43 10.21
CA LEU A 197 -3.84 10.53 9.16
C LEU A 197 -5.33 10.78 8.83
N PRO A 198 -5.72 10.76 7.54
CA PRO A 198 -7.06 11.18 7.10
C PRO A 198 -8.23 10.39 7.72
N LEU A 199 -8.02 9.13 8.10
CA LEU A 199 -9.04 8.26 8.68
C LEU A 199 -8.76 7.90 10.14
N HIS A 200 -7.87 8.67 10.81
CA HIS A 200 -7.55 8.42 12.22
C HIS A 200 -8.82 8.46 13.10
N GLY A 201 -8.96 7.44 13.95
CA GLY A 201 -10.10 7.32 14.85
C GLY A 201 -11.40 6.86 14.20
N LEU A 202 -11.41 6.55 12.90
CA LEU A 202 -12.57 5.98 12.22
C LEU A 202 -12.49 4.45 12.16
N HIS A 203 -13.65 3.79 12.30
CA HIS A 203 -13.80 2.37 12.05
C HIS A 203 -14.25 2.12 10.61
N VAL A 204 -13.50 1.29 9.88
CA VAL A 204 -13.78 0.94 8.49
C VAL A 204 -14.09 -0.54 8.36
N LEU A 205 -15.30 -0.87 7.89
CA LEU A 205 -15.74 -2.23 7.59
C LEU A 205 -15.63 -2.50 6.09
N VAL A 206 -14.86 -3.51 5.72
CA VAL A 206 -14.68 -3.91 4.31
C VAL A 206 -15.12 -5.35 4.11
N THR A 207 -15.91 -5.63 3.07
CA THR A 207 -16.15 -7.01 2.63
C THR A 207 -15.32 -7.33 1.40
N ALA A 208 -14.76 -8.54 1.30
CA ALA A 208 -13.88 -8.94 0.22
C ALA A 208 -14.07 -10.42 -0.20
N GLY A 209 -13.60 -10.74 -1.39
CA GLY A 209 -13.62 -12.10 -1.92
C GLY A 209 -14.99 -12.56 -2.40
N PRO A 210 -15.09 -13.79 -2.92
CA PRO A 210 -16.36 -14.42 -3.28
C PRO A 210 -16.99 -15.09 -2.06
N THR A 211 -18.30 -15.39 -2.14
CA THR A 211 -18.88 -16.41 -1.29
C THR A 211 -18.93 -17.76 -2.03
N GLN A 212 -18.96 -18.83 -1.29
CA GLN A 212 -19.08 -20.20 -1.78
C GLN A 212 -20.32 -20.86 -1.17
N GLU A 213 -21.28 -21.17 -2.03
CA GLU A 213 -22.55 -21.75 -1.61
C GLU A 213 -22.50 -23.27 -1.84
N PRO A 214 -22.40 -24.09 -0.79
CA PRO A 214 -22.13 -25.51 -0.94
C PRO A 214 -23.32 -26.26 -1.55
N LEU A 215 -23.04 -27.09 -2.55
CA LEU A 215 -23.96 -28.06 -3.14
C LEU A 215 -23.89 -29.40 -2.38
N ASP A 216 -22.66 -29.82 -2.11
CA ASP A 216 -22.29 -31.02 -1.38
C ASP A 216 -20.88 -30.80 -0.74
N PRO A 217 -20.32 -31.76 0.01
CA PRO A 217 -18.99 -31.60 0.64
C PRO A 217 -17.82 -31.33 -0.33
N VAL A 218 -18.04 -31.43 -1.65
CA VAL A 218 -16.98 -31.34 -2.68
C VAL A 218 -17.17 -30.15 -3.61
N ARG A 219 -18.43 -29.75 -3.85
CA ARG A 219 -18.77 -28.74 -4.88
C ARG A 219 -19.59 -27.60 -4.31
N TYR A 220 -19.38 -26.42 -4.85
CA TYR A 220 -20.07 -25.18 -4.47
C TYR A 220 -20.31 -24.29 -5.68
N LEU A 221 -21.26 -23.36 -5.58
CA LEU A 221 -21.46 -22.24 -6.47
C LEU A 221 -20.63 -21.05 -5.95
N THR A 222 -19.95 -20.32 -6.83
CA THR A 222 -19.14 -19.17 -6.46
C THR A 222 -18.97 -18.20 -7.63
N ASN A 223 -18.55 -16.99 -7.33
CA ASN A 223 -18.15 -15.97 -8.30
C ASN A 223 -16.62 -16.00 -8.54
N HIS A 224 -16.17 -15.44 -9.68
CA HIS A 224 -14.75 -15.41 -10.05
C HIS A 224 -13.90 -14.36 -9.30
N SER A 225 -14.39 -13.79 -8.20
CA SER A 225 -13.65 -12.77 -7.43
C SER A 225 -12.37 -13.34 -6.82
N THR A 226 -11.30 -12.57 -6.89
CA THR A 226 -10.02 -12.88 -6.23
C THR A 226 -9.82 -12.17 -4.89
N GLY A 227 -10.72 -11.25 -4.52
CA GLY A 227 -10.62 -10.45 -3.31
C GLY A 227 -9.67 -9.24 -3.38
N LYS A 228 -8.84 -9.13 -4.43
CA LYS A 228 -7.78 -8.10 -4.53
C LYS A 228 -8.25 -6.67 -4.25
N MET A 229 -9.44 -6.28 -4.72
CA MET A 229 -9.93 -4.91 -4.52
C MET A 229 -10.29 -4.62 -3.06
N GLY A 230 -11.04 -5.52 -2.41
CA GLY A 230 -11.39 -5.36 -1.00
C GLY A 230 -10.16 -5.40 -0.08
N TYR A 231 -9.18 -6.25 -0.39
CA TYR A 231 -7.90 -6.29 0.34
C TYR A 231 -7.12 -4.98 0.17
N ALA A 232 -7.02 -4.45 -1.05
CA ALA A 232 -6.37 -3.17 -1.30
C ALA A 232 -7.06 -2.01 -0.55
N ILE A 233 -8.40 -2.01 -0.49
CA ILE A 233 -9.16 -1.01 0.28
C ILE A 233 -8.87 -1.14 1.78
N ALA A 234 -8.87 -2.36 2.32
CA ALA A 234 -8.62 -2.60 3.74
C ALA A 234 -7.19 -2.18 4.13
N GLU A 235 -6.19 -2.54 3.33
CA GLU A 235 -4.80 -2.12 3.53
C GLU A 235 -4.65 -0.60 3.47
N GLN A 236 -5.26 0.03 2.48
CA GLN A 236 -5.20 1.49 2.33
C GLN A 236 -5.93 2.22 3.46
N ALA A 237 -7.08 1.71 3.94
CA ALA A 237 -7.80 2.29 5.07
C ALA A 237 -6.96 2.25 6.36
N ARG A 238 -6.30 1.11 6.64
CA ARG A 238 -5.32 0.99 7.73
C ARG A 238 -4.19 2.01 7.57
N ASP A 239 -3.65 2.14 6.36
CA ASP A 239 -2.55 3.04 6.05
C ASP A 239 -2.94 4.52 6.18
N MET A 240 -4.22 4.84 6.03
CA MET A 240 -4.82 6.14 6.30
C MET A 240 -5.22 6.32 7.78
N GLY A 241 -4.90 5.37 8.67
CA GLY A 241 -5.06 5.49 10.11
C GLY A 241 -6.37 4.95 10.69
N ALA A 242 -7.18 4.26 9.90
CA ALA A 242 -8.41 3.67 10.38
C ALA A 242 -8.19 2.39 11.20
N ASP A 243 -9.11 2.11 12.12
CA ASP A 243 -9.32 0.78 12.66
C ASP A 243 -10.16 -0.04 11.67
N VAL A 244 -9.63 -1.16 11.18
CA VAL A 244 -10.21 -1.86 10.03
C VAL A 244 -10.66 -3.27 10.38
N THR A 245 -11.92 -3.57 10.07
CA THR A 245 -12.46 -4.94 10.06
C THR A 245 -12.66 -5.40 8.62
N LEU A 246 -12.00 -6.50 8.23
CA LEU A 246 -12.12 -7.13 6.91
C LEU A 246 -12.91 -8.43 7.00
N VAL A 247 -14.12 -8.47 6.46
CA VAL A 247 -14.91 -9.70 6.31
C VAL A 247 -14.59 -10.35 4.97
N SER A 248 -13.84 -11.43 4.99
CA SER A 248 -13.30 -12.06 3.78
C SER A 248 -13.92 -13.41 3.49
N GLY A 249 -14.51 -13.57 2.30
CA GLY A 249 -14.77 -14.87 1.70
C GLY A 249 -13.48 -15.61 1.32
N PRO A 250 -13.57 -16.86 0.82
CA PRO A 250 -12.41 -17.68 0.50
C PRO A 250 -11.55 -17.08 -0.62
N VAL A 251 -10.32 -16.74 -0.32
CA VAL A 251 -9.31 -16.21 -1.25
C VAL A 251 -7.95 -16.85 -0.98
N THR A 252 -7.01 -16.70 -1.93
CA THR A 252 -5.62 -17.15 -1.78
C THR A 252 -4.70 -16.07 -1.20
N LEU A 253 -5.22 -14.87 -0.95
CA LEU A 253 -4.48 -13.77 -0.36
C LEU A 253 -4.24 -14.02 1.13
N SER A 254 -3.07 -13.65 1.62
CA SER A 254 -2.79 -13.66 3.05
C SER A 254 -3.55 -12.56 3.77
N ALA A 255 -3.97 -12.81 5.01
CA ALA A 255 -4.58 -11.77 5.84
C ALA A 255 -3.62 -10.58 6.02
N PRO A 256 -4.08 -9.35 5.78
CA PRO A 256 -3.22 -8.18 5.90
C PRO A 256 -2.81 -7.94 7.37
N ARG A 257 -1.58 -7.52 7.58
CA ARG A 257 -1.09 -7.22 8.94
C ARG A 257 -1.81 -6.01 9.53
N GLY A 258 -2.12 -6.07 10.83
CA GLY A 258 -2.75 -4.95 11.54
C GLY A 258 -4.22 -4.70 11.17
N ILE A 259 -4.91 -5.70 10.59
CA ILE A 259 -6.32 -5.66 10.22
C ILE A 259 -7.04 -6.83 10.90
N ASP A 260 -8.14 -6.56 11.58
CA ASP A 260 -9.00 -7.62 12.09
C ASP A 260 -9.72 -8.31 10.94
N THR A 261 -9.37 -9.58 10.69
CA THR A 261 -9.89 -10.33 9.54
C THR A 261 -10.82 -11.45 9.97
N VAL A 262 -12.09 -11.31 9.61
CA VAL A 262 -13.15 -12.30 9.85
C VAL A 262 -13.32 -13.16 8.60
N HIS A 263 -12.94 -14.44 8.69
CA HIS A 263 -13.08 -15.38 7.58
C HIS A 263 -14.47 -16.00 7.55
N VAL A 264 -15.13 -15.92 6.40
CA VAL A 264 -16.43 -16.49 6.14
C VAL A 264 -16.42 -17.33 4.87
N THR A 265 -17.41 -18.20 4.67
CA THR A 265 -17.48 -19.03 3.48
C THR A 265 -18.75 -18.70 2.66
N THR A 266 -19.90 -18.61 3.32
CA THR A 266 -21.19 -18.42 2.65
C THR A 266 -21.70 -16.98 2.74
N ALA A 267 -22.64 -16.60 1.88
CA ALA A 267 -23.32 -15.31 1.94
C ALA A 267 -24.03 -15.09 3.29
N GLN A 268 -24.59 -16.16 3.87
CA GLN A 268 -25.22 -16.05 5.19
C GLN A 268 -24.22 -15.74 6.30
N GLN A 269 -23.03 -16.38 6.26
CA GLN A 269 -21.97 -16.08 7.22
C GLN A 269 -21.45 -14.67 7.07
N MET A 270 -21.26 -14.21 5.81
CA MET A 270 -20.85 -12.83 5.52
C MET A 270 -21.91 -11.84 6.02
N PHE A 271 -23.19 -12.11 5.81
CA PHE A 271 -24.27 -11.28 6.31
C PHE A 271 -24.24 -11.15 7.83
N ASN A 272 -24.09 -12.27 8.56
CA ASN A 272 -24.04 -12.27 10.01
C ASN A 272 -22.81 -11.47 10.52
N ALA A 273 -21.64 -11.66 9.91
CA ALA A 273 -20.43 -10.92 10.28
C ALA A 273 -20.57 -9.40 10.00
N VAL A 274 -21.19 -9.04 8.88
CA VAL A 274 -21.49 -7.62 8.60
C VAL A 274 -22.44 -7.06 9.65
N GLN A 275 -23.50 -7.76 10.02
CA GLN A 275 -24.44 -7.30 11.06
C GLN A 275 -23.75 -7.04 12.40
N GLU A 276 -22.79 -7.88 12.77
CA GLU A 276 -22.05 -7.76 14.04
C GLU A 276 -21.17 -6.50 14.08
N HIS A 277 -20.50 -6.14 12.96
CA HIS A 277 -19.55 -5.04 12.92
C HIS A 277 -20.13 -3.73 12.37
N PHE A 278 -21.28 -3.76 11.69
CA PHE A 278 -21.83 -2.61 10.97
C PHE A 278 -22.16 -1.40 11.86
N THR A 279 -22.68 -1.65 13.06
CA THR A 279 -23.09 -0.57 13.97
C THR A 279 -21.95 0.27 14.51
N GLN A 280 -20.73 -0.27 14.49
CA GLN A 280 -19.51 0.41 14.95
C GLN A 280 -18.73 1.05 13.80
N ALA A 281 -19.07 0.72 12.55
CA ALA A 281 -18.36 1.20 11.39
C ALA A 281 -18.80 2.61 11.01
N ASP A 282 -17.84 3.51 10.84
CA ASP A 282 -18.06 4.85 10.27
C ASP A 282 -18.17 4.80 8.74
N LEU A 283 -17.29 4.01 8.11
CA LEU A 283 -17.28 3.76 6.67
C LEU A 283 -17.47 2.27 6.42
N THR A 284 -18.40 1.92 5.54
CA THR A 284 -18.62 0.52 5.13
C THR A 284 -18.48 0.36 3.65
N ILE A 285 -17.58 -0.53 3.21
CA ILE A 285 -17.29 -0.78 1.80
C ILE A 285 -17.60 -2.23 1.44
N MET A 286 -18.67 -2.43 0.63
CA MET A 286 -19.14 -3.74 0.20
C MET A 286 -18.51 -4.13 -1.14
N ALA A 287 -17.23 -4.61 -1.10
CA ALA A 287 -16.46 -5.00 -2.28
C ALA A 287 -16.46 -6.52 -2.56
N ALA A 288 -17.13 -7.31 -1.71
CA ALA A 288 -17.27 -8.75 -1.91
C ALA A 288 -18.17 -9.09 -3.10
N ALA A 289 -17.86 -10.17 -3.80
CA ALA A 289 -18.71 -10.76 -4.82
C ALA A 289 -19.59 -11.84 -4.18
N VAL A 290 -20.65 -11.41 -3.54
CA VAL A 290 -21.63 -12.28 -2.87
C VAL A 290 -22.46 -13.01 -3.91
N GLY A 291 -22.69 -14.31 -3.74
CA GLY A 291 -23.59 -15.06 -4.59
C GLY A 291 -25.06 -14.66 -4.37
N ASP A 292 -25.78 -14.37 -5.44
CA ASP A 292 -27.22 -14.01 -5.37
C ASP A 292 -28.10 -15.19 -4.91
N PHE A 293 -27.66 -16.40 -5.22
CA PHE A 293 -28.44 -17.62 -4.98
C PHE A 293 -27.60 -18.69 -4.29
N ARG A 294 -28.27 -19.49 -3.45
CA ARG A 294 -27.74 -20.71 -2.82
C ARG A 294 -28.66 -21.90 -3.10
N PRO A 295 -28.17 -23.15 -3.02
CA PRO A 295 -29.01 -24.33 -3.05
C PRO A 295 -30.04 -24.32 -1.92
N ILE A 296 -31.29 -24.70 -2.22
CA ILE A 296 -32.34 -24.87 -1.19
C ILE A 296 -31.94 -26.00 -0.23
N GLU A 297 -31.38 -27.08 -0.79
CA GLU A 297 -30.95 -28.25 -0.02
C GLU A 297 -29.47 -28.51 -0.29
N GLN A 298 -28.68 -28.63 0.77
CA GLN A 298 -27.30 -29.05 0.71
C GLN A 298 -27.23 -30.57 0.96
N SER A 299 -26.60 -31.31 0.04
CA SER A 299 -26.38 -32.74 0.25
C SER A 299 -25.26 -32.96 1.28
N SER A 300 -25.51 -33.83 2.28
CA SER A 300 -24.50 -34.25 3.26
C SER A 300 -23.44 -35.19 2.64
N GLU A 301 -23.74 -35.80 1.50
CA GLU A 301 -22.81 -36.67 0.77
C GLU A 301 -22.58 -36.14 -0.65
N LYS A 302 -21.42 -36.50 -1.24
CA LYS A 302 -21.11 -36.17 -2.64
C LYS A 302 -22.21 -36.69 -3.58
N ILE A 303 -22.86 -35.82 -4.33
CA ILE A 303 -23.86 -36.14 -5.33
C ILE A 303 -23.23 -37.01 -6.41
N LYS A 304 -23.65 -38.28 -6.52
CA LYS A 304 -23.12 -39.24 -7.50
C LYS A 304 -23.91 -39.18 -8.80
N LYS A 305 -23.24 -39.39 -9.92
CA LYS A 305 -23.83 -39.35 -11.26
C LYS A 305 -24.92 -40.43 -11.46
N ASN A 306 -24.77 -41.62 -10.90
CA ASN A 306 -25.73 -42.73 -10.88
C ASN A 306 -26.49 -42.93 -12.20
N GLY A 307 -25.80 -42.82 -13.35
CA GLY A 307 -26.40 -42.93 -14.70
C GLY A 307 -27.21 -41.69 -15.16
N ARG A 308 -27.36 -40.65 -14.37
CA ARG A 308 -28.06 -39.41 -14.76
C ARG A 308 -27.21 -38.59 -15.72
N VAL A 309 -27.83 -38.05 -16.76
CA VAL A 309 -27.19 -37.19 -17.74
C VAL A 309 -27.27 -35.72 -17.25
N ASN A 310 -28.37 -35.35 -16.62
CA ASN A 310 -28.63 -34.00 -16.12
C ASN A 310 -28.92 -34.03 -14.61
N ILE A 311 -28.64 -32.91 -13.94
CA ILE A 311 -28.98 -32.63 -12.54
C ILE A 311 -29.70 -31.30 -12.51
N ASP A 312 -30.89 -31.28 -11.93
CA ASP A 312 -31.64 -30.04 -11.68
C ASP A 312 -31.30 -29.54 -10.27
N LEU A 313 -30.88 -28.28 -10.19
CA LEU A 313 -30.59 -27.62 -8.93
C LEU A 313 -31.67 -26.58 -8.64
N ARG A 314 -32.31 -26.75 -7.46
CA ARG A 314 -33.26 -25.74 -6.97
C ARG A 314 -32.50 -24.75 -6.12
N LEU A 315 -32.62 -23.46 -6.47
CA LEU A 315 -31.93 -22.36 -5.81
C LEU A 315 -32.91 -21.43 -5.09
N THR A 316 -32.47 -20.80 -4.03
CA THR A 316 -33.16 -19.72 -3.31
C THR A 316 -32.25 -18.52 -3.18
N SER A 317 -32.80 -17.33 -3.02
CA SER A 317 -32.04 -16.09 -2.87
C SER A 317 -31.23 -16.07 -1.58
N ASN A 318 -30.03 -15.52 -1.67
CA ASN A 318 -29.24 -15.15 -0.51
C ASN A 318 -29.74 -13.82 0.11
N PRO A 319 -29.39 -13.50 1.34
CA PRO A 319 -29.67 -12.17 1.91
C PRO A 319 -28.94 -11.09 1.11
N ASP A 320 -29.62 -9.99 0.85
CA ASP A 320 -29.05 -8.81 0.20
C ASP A 320 -28.37 -7.93 1.26
N ILE A 321 -27.06 -8.15 1.42
CA ILE A 321 -26.25 -7.51 2.46
C ILE A 321 -26.21 -5.99 2.28
N LEU A 322 -26.03 -5.52 1.02
CA LEU A 322 -25.95 -4.10 0.71
C LEU A 322 -27.30 -3.38 0.97
N ALA A 323 -28.42 -4.00 0.57
CA ALA A 323 -29.73 -3.45 0.84
C ALA A 323 -30.02 -3.36 2.36
N TRP A 324 -29.65 -4.41 3.08
CA TRP A 324 -29.81 -4.43 4.54
C TRP A 324 -28.97 -3.29 5.19
N ALA A 325 -27.72 -3.15 4.79
CA ALA A 325 -26.83 -2.10 5.31
C ALA A 325 -27.38 -0.70 5.05
N GLY A 326 -27.88 -0.45 3.83
CA GLY A 326 -28.45 0.84 3.45
C GLY A 326 -29.70 1.22 4.27
N VAL A 327 -30.55 0.24 4.62
CA VAL A 327 -31.74 0.47 5.46
C VAL A 327 -31.37 0.71 6.93
N HIS A 328 -30.27 0.09 7.40
CA HIS A 328 -29.83 0.16 8.81
C HIS A 328 -28.74 1.22 9.04
N LYS A 329 -28.30 1.91 7.98
CA LYS A 329 -27.34 3.00 8.07
C LYS A 329 -27.91 4.13 8.95
N THR A 330 -27.12 4.59 9.91
CA THR A 330 -27.43 5.74 10.76
C THR A 330 -26.76 7.01 10.26
N ALA A 331 -27.19 8.17 10.77
CA ALA A 331 -26.52 9.44 10.49
C ALA A 331 -25.03 9.36 10.90
N GLY A 332 -24.15 9.82 10.02
CA GLY A 332 -22.68 9.76 10.20
C GLY A 332 -22.01 8.46 9.72
N GLN A 333 -22.78 7.47 9.25
CA GLN A 333 -22.26 6.29 8.58
C GLN A 333 -22.31 6.44 7.06
N THR A 334 -21.23 6.15 6.38
CA THR A 334 -21.14 6.21 4.91
C THR A 334 -21.04 4.81 4.33
N LEU A 335 -21.87 4.51 3.33
CA LEU A 335 -21.97 3.18 2.70
C LEU A 335 -21.54 3.25 1.23
N CYS A 336 -20.53 2.47 0.87
CA CYS A 336 -20.08 2.28 -0.52
C CYS A 336 -20.43 0.87 -1.01
N GLY A 337 -21.17 0.78 -2.10
CA GLY A 337 -21.44 -0.46 -2.82
C GLY A 337 -20.56 -0.63 -4.05
N PHE A 338 -20.34 -1.89 -4.46
CA PHE A 338 -19.75 -2.23 -5.74
C PHE A 338 -20.81 -2.83 -6.68
N ALA A 339 -20.73 -2.46 -7.95
CA ALA A 339 -21.54 -3.04 -9.00
C ALA A 339 -20.64 -3.53 -10.14
N MET A 340 -20.98 -4.67 -10.70
CA MET A 340 -20.28 -5.23 -11.84
C MET A 340 -21.35 -5.51 -12.91
N GLU A 341 -21.27 -4.79 -14.02
CA GLU A 341 -22.28 -4.81 -15.05
C GLU A 341 -21.63 -5.13 -16.40
N THR A 342 -22.40 -5.78 -17.28
CA THR A 342 -21.98 -6.08 -18.65
C THR A 342 -22.68 -5.22 -19.69
N GLN A 343 -23.85 -4.64 -19.33
CA GLN A 343 -24.68 -3.78 -20.17
C GLN A 343 -25.34 -2.70 -19.31
N ASP A 344 -25.64 -1.53 -19.92
CA ASP A 344 -26.36 -0.42 -19.30
C ASP A 344 -25.83 0.00 -17.92
N LEU A 345 -24.49 0.06 -17.80
CA LEU A 345 -23.75 0.26 -16.55
C LEU A 345 -24.31 1.42 -15.73
N GLU A 346 -24.44 2.61 -16.31
CA GLU A 346 -24.85 3.82 -15.58
C GLU A 346 -26.29 3.74 -15.09
N SER A 347 -27.22 3.27 -15.93
CA SER A 347 -28.62 3.13 -15.55
C SER A 347 -28.82 2.09 -14.44
N ASN A 348 -28.13 0.95 -14.52
CA ASN A 348 -28.21 -0.09 -13.50
C ASN A 348 -27.54 0.35 -12.19
N ALA A 349 -26.40 1.02 -12.29
CA ALA A 349 -25.68 1.58 -11.14
C ALA A 349 -26.50 2.67 -10.44
N ALA A 350 -27.14 3.58 -11.18
CA ALA A 350 -28.01 4.62 -10.61
C ALA A 350 -29.19 4.03 -9.84
N LYS A 351 -29.87 3.04 -10.41
CA LYS A 351 -30.96 2.30 -9.72
C LYS A 351 -30.45 1.64 -8.45
N LYS A 352 -29.27 1.03 -8.50
CA LYS A 352 -28.65 0.35 -7.35
C LYS A 352 -28.26 1.34 -6.26
N LEU A 353 -27.67 2.49 -6.63
CA LEU A 353 -27.32 3.58 -5.70
C LEU A 353 -28.55 3.98 -4.85
N THR A 354 -29.65 4.30 -5.52
CA THR A 354 -30.89 4.76 -4.88
C THR A 354 -31.58 3.63 -4.10
N SER A 355 -31.80 2.46 -4.73
CA SER A 355 -32.55 1.36 -4.09
C SER A 355 -31.82 0.72 -2.92
N LYS A 356 -30.48 0.86 -2.82
CA LYS A 356 -29.64 0.36 -1.72
C LYS A 356 -29.22 1.44 -0.74
N HIS A 357 -29.69 2.67 -0.89
CA HIS A 357 -29.37 3.82 -0.06
C HIS A 357 -27.84 4.02 0.16
N CYS A 358 -27.05 3.78 -0.90
CA CYS A 358 -25.61 3.97 -0.83
C CYS A 358 -25.23 5.45 -0.84
N SER A 359 -24.22 5.83 -0.08
CA SER A 359 -23.58 7.16 -0.17
C SER A 359 -22.69 7.26 -1.43
N MET A 360 -22.17 6.12 -1.91
CA MET A 360 -21.39 6.02 -3.14
C MET A 360 -21.54 4.62 -3.76
N LEU A 361 -21.52 4.54 -5.08
CA LEU A 361 -21.46 3.26 -5.80
C LEU A 361 -20.30 3.28 -6.79
N VAL A 362 -19.48 2.24 -6.77
CA VAL A 362 -18.35 2.03 -7.68
C VAL A 362 -18.74 0.96 -8.67
N ALA A 363 -18.90 1.32 -9.94
CA ALA A 363 -19.35 0.42 -11.00
C ALA A 363 -18.21 0.08 -11.96
N ASN A 364 -18.01 -1.22 -12.22
CA ASN A 364 -17.02 -1.76 -13.14
C ASN A 364 -17.71 -2.38 -14.35
N ASN A 365 -17.14 -2.18 -15.55
CA ASN A 365 -17.53 -2.90 -16.75
C ASN A 365 -16.52 -4.02 -17.03
N LEU A 366 -16.99 -5.26 -17.02
CA LEU A 366 -16.15 -6.45 -17.32
C LEU A 366 -15.55 -6.45 -18.74
N ASN A 367 -16.18 -5.75 -19.67
CA ASN A 367 -15.74 -5.70 -21.07
C ASN A 367 -14.63 -4.64 -21.31
N THR A 368 -14.28 -3.84 -20.30
CA THR A 368 -13.24 -2.80 -20.44
C THR A 368 -11.84 -3.39 -20.25
N PRO A 369 -10.92 -3.23 -21.22
CA PRO A 369 -9.55 -3.71 -21.08
C PRO A 369 -8.85 -3.07 -19.87
N GLY A 370 -8.34 -3.93 -18.97
CA GLY A 370 -7.67 -3.48 -17.73
C GLY A 370 -8.60 -3.32 -16.53
N ALA A 371 -9.90 -3.60 -16.67
CA ALA A 371 -10.85 -3.80 -15.59
C ALA A 371 -11.10 -5.31 -15.38
N GLY A 372 -11.30 -5.73 -14.12
CA GLY A 372 -11.68 -7.12 -13.82
C GLY A 372 -11.08 -7.69 -12.53
N PHE A 373 -11.43 -8.94 -12.23
CA PHE A 373 -11.09 -9.59 -10.96
C PHE A 373 -9.60 -9.93 -10.81
N ALA A 374 -8.97 -10.42 -11.88
CA ALA A 374 -7.62 -10.99 -11.83
C ALA A 374 -6.48 -9.99 -12.08
N VAL A 375 -6.78 -8.82 -12.62
CA VAL A 375 -5.79 -7.78 -12.96
C VAL A 375 -5.51 -6.85 -11.77
N ASP A 376 -4.36 -6.18 -11.78
CA ASP A 376 -3.94 -5.26 -10.70
C ASP A 376 -4.40 -3.81 -10.94
N THR A 377 -5.04 -3.55 -12.09
CA THR A 377 -5.62 -2.25 -12.44
C THR A 377 -7.14 -2.30 -12.47
N ASN A 378 -7.77 -1.12 -12.47
CA ASN A 378 -9.20 -0.99 -12.67
C ASN A 378 -9.56 0.29 -13.44
N VAL A 379 -10.75 0.28 -14.07
CA VAL A 379 -11.42 1.42 -14.69
C VAL A 379 -12.84 1.44 -14.14
N VAL A 380 -13.24 2.51 -13.49
CA VAL A 380 -14.53 2.55 -12.80
C VAL A 380 -15.34 3.79 -13.14
N THR A 381 -16.66 3.63 -13.07
CA THR A 381 -17.60 4.75 -13.00
C THR A 381 -18.09 4.87 -11.57
N VAL A 382 -17.98 6.04 -10.98
CA VAL A 382 -18.41 6.31 -9.61
C VAL A 382 -19.69 7.14 -9.65
N LEU A 383 -20.67 6.72 -8.86
CA LEU A 383 -21.95 7.41 -8.73
C LEU A 383 -22.13 7.86 -7.25
N LYS A 384 -22.58 9.08 -7.08
CA LYS A 384 -22.94 9.67 -5.78
C LYS A 384 -24.36 10.23 -5.87
N PRO A 385 -25.12 10.34 -4.76
CA PRO A 385 -26.39 11.06 -4.75
C PRO A 385 -26.21 12.48 -5.25
N GLY A 386 -27.11 12.95 -6.10
CA GLY A 386 -27.17 14.33 -6.57
C GLY A 386 -28.10 15.17 -5.70
N GLU A 387 -28.31 16.42 -6.09
CA GLU A 387 -29.27 17.33 -5.41
C GLU A 387 -30.71 16.83 -5.48
N THR A 388 -31.03 16.03 -6.51
CA THR A 388 -32.32 15.33 -6.65
C THR A 388 -32.10 13.83 -6.65
N THR A 389 -33.09 13.07 -6.17
CA THR A 389 -33.05 11.59 -6.10
C THR A 389 -32.95 10.92 -7.47
N ASP A 390 -33.29 11.62 -8.55
CA ASP A 390 -33.35 11.06 -9.91
C ASP A 390 -32.11 11.35 -10.77
N GLU A 391 -31.22 12.26 -10.34
CA GLU A 391 -30.02 12.65 -11.08
C GLU A 391 -28.76 12.44 -10.24
N PRO A 392 -28.15 11.25 -10.25
CA PRO A 392 -26.90 11.01 -9.55
C PRO A 392 -25.75 11.76 -10.23
N ILE A 393 -24.76 12.17 -9.44
CA ILE A 393 -23.48 12.66 -9.94
C ILE A 393 -22.70 11.46 -10.45
N ILE A 394 -22.30 11.48 -11.72
CA ILE A 394 -21.56 10.39 -12.38
C ILE A 394 -20.15 10.89 -12.72
N GLU A 395 -19.14 10.14 -12.28
CA GLU A 395 -17.75 10.40 -12.57
C GLU A 395 -17.09 9.19 -13.22
N HIS A 396 -16.34 9.41 -14.30
CA HIS A 396 -15.54 8.36 -14.93
C HIS A 396 -14.10 8.49 -14.48
N TRP A 397 -13.60 7.47 -13.80
CA TRP A 397 -12.22 7.45 -13.35
C TRP A 397 -11.37 6.62 -14.30
N ASN A 398 -10.27 7.22 -14.78
CA ASN A 398 -9.34 6.60 -15.70
C ASN A 398 -8.71 5.34 -15.10
N LYS A 399 -8.08 4.53 -15.97
CA LYS A 399 -7.32 3.35 -15.54
C LYS A 399 -6.26 3.72 -14.52
N MET A 400 -6.30 3.07 -13.36
CA MET A 400 -5.35 3.24 -12.27
C MET A 400 -5.10 1.88 -11.58
N SER A 401 -4.09 1.79 -10.72
CA SER A 401 -3.86 0.62 -9.88
C SER A 401 -5.00 0.43 -8.86
N LYS A 402 -5.14 -0.76 -8.31
CA LYS A 402 -6.12 -1.02 -7.25
C LYS A 402 -5.80 -0.27 -5.96
N GLN A 403 -4.53 0.01 -5.68
CA GLN A 403 -4.10 0.83 -4.56
C GLN A 403 -4.51 2.30 -4.73
N GLU A 404 -4.20 2.92 -5.88
CA GLU A 404 -4.64 4.29 -6.19
C GLU A 404 -6.16 4.42 -6.16
N LEU A 405 -6.87 3.41 -6.68
CA LEU A 405 -8.33 3.38 -6.63
C LEU A 405 -8.85 3.28 -5.19
N ALA A 406 -8.22 2.46 -4.35
CA ALA A 406 -8.59 2.31 -2.95
C ALA A 406 -8.42 3.62 -2.18
N GLU A 407 -7.28 4.30 -2.36
CA GLU A 407 -7.00 5.61 -1.75
C GLU A 407 -8.06 6.64 -2.16
N ARG A 408 -8.37 6.71 -3.46
CA ARG A 408 -9.35 7.66 -3.98
C ARG A 408 -10.76 7.39 -3.46
N ILE A 409 -11.19 6.12 -3.42
CA ILE A 409 -12.48 5.72 -2.84
C ILE A 409 -12.58 6.16 -1.37
N LEU A 410 -11.56 5.87 -0.57
CA LEU A 410 -11.55 6.20 0.86
C LEU A 410 -11.55 7.72 1.10
N THR A 411 -10.80 8.46 0.31
CA THR A 411 -10.76 9.94 0.37
C THR A 411 -12.14 10.54 0.07
N GLU A 412 -12.81 10.06 -0.97
CA GLU A 412 -14.17 10.50 -1.34
C GLU A 412 -15.19 10.14 -0.25
N LEU A 413 -15.12 8.93 0.31
CA LEU A 413 -16.03 8.51 1.39
C LEU A 413 -15.84 9.34 2.66
N ALA A 414 -14.60 9.66 3.02
CA ALA A 414 -14.30 10.53 4.15
C ALA A 414 -14.88 11.95 3.94
N ALA A 415 -14.76 12.49 2.72
CA ALA A 415 -15.33 13.77 2.37
C ALA A 415 -16.87 13.77 2.46
N LEU A 416 -17.53 12.73 1.93
CA LEU A 416 -18.99 12.57 2.01
C LEU A 416 -19.46 12.48 3.48
N ARG A 417 -18.77 11.71 4.32
CA ARG A 417 -19.08 11.60 5.75
C ARG A 417 -19.03 12.94 6.46
N ASN A 418 -18.01 13.75 6.18
CA ASN A 418 -17.85 15.06 6.79
C ASN A 418 -18.99 16.01 6.40
N THR A 419 -19.47 15.93 5.15
CA THR A 419 -20.61 16.73 4.66
C THR A 419 -21.93 16.29 5.34
N GLU A 420 -22.23 14.99 5.38
CA GLU A 420 -23.42 14.42 6.01
C GLU A 420 -23.46 14.75 7.53
N SER A 421 -22.29 14.73 8.20
CA SER A 421 -22.17 15.05 9.62
C SER A 421 -22.41 16.54 9.90
N ALA A 422 -21.95 17.42 9.02
CA ALA A 422 -22.16 18.88 9.15
C ALA A 422 -23.64 19.27 8.95
N GLU A 423 -24.34 18.65 8.00
CA GLU A 423 -25.76 18.86 7.75
C GLU A 423 -26.64 18.36 8.91
N SER A 424 -26.27 17.23 9.51
CA SER A 424 -26.98 16.65 10.68
C SER A 424 -26.83 17.50 11.96
N GLN A 425 -25.75 18.26 12.10
CA GLN A 425 -25.54 19.17 13.24
C GLN A 425 -26.23 20.55 13.03
N ALA A 426 -26.58 20.87 11.79
CA ALA A 426 -27.25 22.14 11.45
C ALA A 426 -28.80 22.05 11.46
N SER A 427 -29.34 20.82 11.56
CA SER A 427 -30.79 20.53 11.63
C SER A 427 -31.23 20.21 13.06
#